data_ebb3c49808218405f3339c59b58e0768
#
_entry.id   ebb3c49808218405f3339c59b58e0768
#
_cell.length_a   1.000
_cell.length_b   1.000
_cell.length_c   1.000
_cell.angle_alpha   90.00
_cell.angle_beta   90.00
_cell.angle_gamma   90.00
#
_symmetry.space_group_name_H-M   'P 1'
#
loop_
_entity.id
_entity.type
_entity.pdbx_description
1 polymer ?
#
loop_
_entity_poly.entity_id
_entity_poly.type
_entity_poly.pdbx_seq_one_letter_code
_entity_poly.pdbx_strand_id
1 'polypeptide(L)'
;MNNIEIKFVKYVHDLGKGRIDSLTSFVSSMKMLAILWSAVLLISLIYFPNERMLLLQRVAIVTVLHFAISEGIFKYLLPYFFGARKRPFVAYPNEINPIGHQFSDGSMPSSHIASTVAMVVVLSSIFPIMLIPGIAFSVLMGFSRIHNGMHYPSDVIMGAVLGAAYGLVSIFIL
;
A
#
# COMPACT_ATOMS: atom_id res chain seq x y z
N MET A 1 -7.55 -15.51 -15.59
CA MET A 1 -6.73 -14.32 -15.30
C MET A 1 -6.44 -13.57 -16.58
N ASN A 2 -6.49 -12.25 -16.56
CA ASN A 2 -6.41 -11.44 -17.78
C ASN A 2 -4.96 -11.44 -18.31
N ASN A 3 -4.73 -11.94 -19.54
CA ASN A 3 -3.39 -11.98 -20.15
C ASN A 3 -2.69 -10.61 -20.21
N ILE A 4 -3.46 -9.52 -20.12
CA ILE A 4 -2.94 -8.14 -20.14
C ILE A 4 -2.22 -7.79 -18.82
N GLU A 5 -2.79 -8.14 -17.67
CA GLU A 5 -2.19 -7.82 -16.37
C GLU A 5 -0.82 -8.48 -16.19
N ILE A 6 -0.71 -9.77 -16.54
CA ILE A 6 0.58 -10.47 -16.39
C ILE A 6 1.64 -9.94 -17.36
N LYS A 7 1.26 -9.58 -18.58
CA LYS A 7 2.18 -8.94 -19.53
C LYS A 7 2.70 -7.61 -18.98
N PHE A 8 1.82 -6.81 -18.36
CA PHE A 8 2.21 -5.56 -17.73
C PHE A 8 3.14 -5.79 -16.53
N VAL A 9 2.82 -6.77 -15.65
CA VAL A 9 3.70 -7.12 -14.52
C VAL A 9 5.09 -7.52 -15.01
N LYS A 10 5.20 -8.38 -16.04
CA LYS A 10 6.48 -8.79 -16.62
C LYS A 10 7.25 -7.59 -17.16
N TYR A 11 6.59 -6.75 -17.93
CA TYR A 11 7.22 -5.53 -18.46
C TYR A 11 7.79 -4.64 -17.35
N VAL A 12 7.00 -4.37 -16.30
CA VAL A 12 7.45 -3.55 -15.17
C VAL A 12 8.54 -4.26 -14.35
N HIS A 13 8.45 -5.59 -14.18
CA HIS A 13 9.44 -6.39 -13.48
C HIS A 13 10.80 -6.37 -14.18
N ASP A 14 10.81 -6.44 -15.50
CA ASP A 14 12.04 -6.40 -16.29
C ASP A 14 12.63 -4.99 -16.44
N LEU A 15 11.82 -3.94 -16.17
CA LEU A 15 12.23 -2.55 -16.28
C LEU A 15 13.27 -2.21 -15.20
N GLY A 16 14.51 -2.04 -15.62
CA GLY A 16 15.62 -1.71 -14.70
C GLY A 16 16.04 -2.85 -13.77
N LYS A 17 15.68 -4.09 -14.08
CA LYS A 17 16.06 -5.30 -13.33
C LYS A 17 17.53 -5.31 -12.97
N GLY A 18 17.84 -5.57 -11.70
CA GLY A 18 19.18 -5.55 -11.14
C GLY A 18 19.70 -4.15 -10.81
N ARG A 19 19.16 -3.08 -11.42
CA ARG A 19 19.62 -1.70 -11.16
C ARG A 19 18.77 -0.99 -10.10
N ILE A 20 17.46 -1.20 -10.12
CA ILE A 20 16.53 -0.55 -9.19
C ILE A 20 15.95 -1.50 -8.14
N ASP A 21 16.30 -2.79 -8.17
CA ASP A 21 15.76 -3.82 -7.27
C ASP A 21 15.96 -3.46 -5.79
N SER A 22 17.17 -2.97 -5.44
CA SER A 22 17.46 -2.54 -4.07
C SER A 22 16.58 -1.35 -3.64
N LEU A 23 16.35 -0.39 -4.55
CA LEU A 23 15.51 0.77 -4.29
C LEU A 23 14.04 0.36 -4.11
N THR A 24 13.50 -0.46 -5.02
CA THR A 24 12.10 -0.91 -4.95
C THR A 24 11.85 -1.82 -3.76
N SER A 25 12.81 -2.68 -3.42
CA SER A 25 12.78 -3.50 -2.20
C SER A 25 12.79 -2.63 -0.94
N PHE A 26 13.64 -1.61 -0.87
CA PHE A 26 13.71 -0.68 0.25
C PHE A 26 12.40 0.11 0.39
N VAL A 27 11.92 0.75 -0.68
CA VAL A 27 10.67 1.55 -0.66
C VAL A 27 9.48 0.72 -0.20
N SER A 28 9.36 -0.52 -0.64
CA SER A 28 8.26 -1.43 -0.29
C SER A 28 8.50 -2.29 0.95
N SER A 29 9.54 -2.00 1.73
CA SER A 29 9.81 -2.71 2.97
C SER A 29 8.84 -2.26 4.07
N MET A 30 8.25 -3.23 4.80
CA MET A 30 7.38 -2.94 5.96
C MET A 30 8.09 -2.12 7.04
N LYS A 31 9.39 -2.41 7.25
CA LYS A 31 10.21 -1.67 8.24
C LYS A 31 10.36 -0.21 7.83
N MET A 32 10.70 0.04 6.56
CA MET A 32 10.82 1.41 6.04
C MET A 32 9.49 2.16 6.16
N LEU A 33 8.39 1.52 5.76
CA LEU A 33 7.06 2.13 5.82
C LEU A 33 6.65 2.45 7.27
N ALA A 34 6.88 1.54 8.21
CA ALA A 34 6.62 1.77 9.63
C ALA A 34 7.47 2.92 10.19
N ILE A 35 8.76 2.96 9.88
CA ILE A 35 9.65 4.05 10.31
C ILE A 35 9.19 5.39 9.72
N LEU A 36 8.88 5.42 8.41
CA LEU A 36 8.42 6.64 7.73
C LEU A 36 7.15 7.20 8.39
N TRP A 37 6.11 6.37 8.55
CA TRP A 37 4.85 6.84 9.14
C TRP A 37 5.00 7.20 10.62
N SER A 38 5.81 6.44 11.38
CA SER A 38 6.10 6.80 12.77
C SER A 38 6.83 8.15 12.87
N ALA A 39 7.82 8.39 12.02
CA ALA A 39 8.54 9.67 11.99
C ALA A 39 7.62 10.83 11.60
N VAL A 40 6.81 10.66 10.55
CA VAL A 40 5.85 11.71 10.12
C VAL A 40 4.85 12.01 11.23
N LEU A 41 4.29 11.00 11.89
CA LEU A 41 3.38 11.18 13.01
C LEU A 41 4.05 11.90 14.20
N LEU A 42 5.24 11.45 14.62
CA LEU A 42 5.97 12.06 15.72
C LEU A 42 6.29 13.54 15.44
N ILE A 43 6.78 13.85 14.24
CA ILE A 43 7.04 15.24 13.83
C ILE A 43 5.75 16.05 13.88
N SER A 44 4.65 15.52 13.32
CA SER A 44 3.35 16.20 13.34
C SER A 44 2.85 16.45 14.77
N LEU A 45 2.99 15.48 15.67
CA LEU A 45 2.57 15.60 17.07
C LEU A 45 3.42 16.60 17.86
N ILE A 46 4.69 16.78 17.51
CA ILE A 46 5.58 17.72 18.19
C ILE A 46 5.33 19.16 17.71
N TYR A 47 5.31 19.37 16.40
CA TYR A 47 5.28 20.71 15.81
C TYR A 47 3.88 21.30 15.62
N PHE A 48 2.82 20.47 15.64
CA PHE A 48 1.43 20.91 15.43
C PHE A 48 0.52 20.48 16.59
N PRO A 49 0.68 21.09 17.77
CA PRO A 49 -0.04 20.68 18.97
C PRO A 49 -1.56 20.81 18.87
N ASN A 50 -2.05 21.77 18.09
CA ASN A 50 -3.49 22.00 17.91
C ASN A 50 -4.18 20.86 17.10
N GLU A 51 -3.43 20.20 16.22
CA GLU A 51 -3.94 19.15 15.33
C GLU A 51 -3.74 17.73 15.89
N ARG A 52 -3.07 17.61 17.04
CA ARG A 52 -2.68 16.29 17.62
C ARG A 52 -3.83 15.33 17.77
N MET A 53 -4.91 15.79 18.42
CA MET A 53 -6.03 14.92 18.74
C MET A 53 -6.76 14.47 17.47
N LEU A 54 -7.03 15.41 16.56
CA LEU A 54 -7.64 15.13 15.27
C LEU A 54 -6.82 14.15 14.45
N LEU A 55 -5.50 14.34 14.38
CA LEU A 55 -4.59 13.43 13.66
C LEU A 55 -4.62 12.03 14.25
N LEU A 56 -4.50 11.89 15.57
CA LEU A 56 -4.51 10.60 16.24
C LEU A 56 -5.85 9.86 16.04
N GLN A 57 -6.98 10.57 16.14
CA GLN A 57 -8.29 10.00 15.93
C GLN A 57 -8.47 9.50 14.48
N ARG A 58 -8.08 10.30 13.48
CA ARG A 58 -8.16 9.91 12.07
C ARG A 58 -7.26 8.71 11.76
N VAL A 59 -6.04 8.70 12.27
CA VAL A 59 -5.12 7.56 12.11
C VAL A 59 -5.68 6.30 12.78
N ALA A 60 -6.28 6.41 13.96
CA ALA A 60 -6.93 5.28 14.63
C ALA A 60 -8.08 4.69 13.79
N ILE A 61 -8.97 5.56 13.25
CA ILE A 61 -10.06 5.11 12.36
C ILE A 61 -9.51 4.39 11.12
N VAL A 62 -8.54 5.00 10.43
CA VAL A 62 -7.90 4.39 9.26
C VAL A 62 -7.28 3.04 9.60
N THR A 63 -6.61 2.93 10.74
CA THR A 63 -5.98 1.69 11.19
C THR A 63 -7.04 0.60 11.42
N VAL A 64 -8.11 0.92 12.12
CA VAL A 64 -9.21 -0.02 12.35
C VAL A 64 -9.84 -0.48 11.03
N LEU A 65 -10.16 0.46 10.12
CA LEU A 65 -10.73 0.13 8.82
C LEU A 65 -9.80 -0.72 7.97
N HIS A 66 -8.49 -0.39 7.95
CA HIS A 66 -7.50 -1.15 7.21
C HIS A 66 -7.41 -2.60 7.70
N PHE A 67 -7.30 -2.81 9.00
CA PHE A 67 -7.21 -4.16 9.56
C PHE A 67 -8.53 -4.93 9.44
N ALA A 68 -9.68 -4.28 9.65
CA ALA A 68 -10.98 -4.95 9.53
C ALA A 68 -11.29 -5.32 8.08
N ILE A 69 -11.08 -4.41 7.14
CA ILE A 69 -11.52 -4.59 5.74
C ILE A 69 -10.40 -5.21 4.89
N SER A 70 -9.22 -4.57 4.79
CA SER A 70 -8.16 -5.07 3.90
C SER A 70 -7.57 -6.38 4.39
N GLU A 71 -7.24 -6.48 5.67
CA GLU A 71 -6.67 -7.70 6.23
C GLU A 71 -7.78 -8.70 6.59
N GLY A 72 -8.78 -8.31 7.39
CA GLY A 72 -9.82 -9.21 7.88
C GLY A 72 -10.73 -9.74 6.77
N ILE A 73 -11.39 -8.86 6.03
CA ILE A 73 -12.36 -9.28 5.00
C ILE A 73 -11.65 -9.81 3.75
N PHE A 74 -10.78 -9.01 3.14
CA PHE A 74 -10.20 -9.36 1.84
C PHE A 74 -9.13 -10.45 1.91
N LYS A 75 -8.31 -10.49 2.95
CA LYS A 75 -7.22 -11.49 3.03
C LYS A 75 -7.53 -12.74 3.84
N TYR A 76 -8.55 -12.70 4.71
CA TYR A 76 -8.94 -13.88 5.49
C TYR A 76 -10.33 -14.37 5.15
N LEU A 77 -11.37 -13.52 5.26
CA LEU A 77 -12.75 -13.96 5.13
C LEU A 77 -13.10 -14.36 3.68
N LEU A 78 -12.87 -13.49 2.71
CA LEU A 78 -13.18 -13.80 1.31
C LEU A 78 -12.36 -14.97 0.75
N PRO A 79 -11.05 -15.09 0.99
CA PRO A 79 -10.26 -16.25 0.58
C PRO A 79 -10.71 -17.58 1.19
N TYR A 80 -11.29 -17.56 2.38
CA TYR A 80 -11.86 -18.77 3.00
C TYR A 80 -12.99 -19.35 2.14
N PHE A 81 -13.83 -18.51 1.54
CA PHE A 81 -14.95 -18.96 0.70
C PHE A 81 -14.59 -19.13 -0.80
N PHE A 82 -13.72 -18.28 -1.34
CA PHE A 82 -13.47 -18.17 -2.78
C PHE A 82 -12.03 -18.53 -3.19
N GLY A 83 -11.16 -18.81 -2.23
CA GLY A 83 -9.74 -19.01 -2.47
C GLY A 83 -8.97 -17.69 -2.60
N ALA A 84 -7.69 -17.72 -2.22
CA ALA A 84 -6.81 -16.57 -2.30
C ALA A 84 -6.30 -16.35 -3.74
N ARG A 85 -6.26 -15.10 -4.19
CA ARG A 85 -5.58 -14.73 -5.44
C ARG A 85 -4.07 -14.93 -5.26
N LYS A 86 -3.46 -15.81 -6.06
CA LYS A 86 -2.01 -16.03 -6.03
C LYS A 86 -1.26 -14.79 -6.49
N ARG A 87 -0.15 -14.46 -5.81
CA ARG A 87 0.75 -13.37 -6.21
C ARG A 87 1.43 -13.68 -7.55
N PRO A 88 1.84 -12.66 -8.34
CA PRO A 88 2.50 -12.87 -9.64
C PRO A 88 3.67 -13.84 -9.57
N PHE A 89 4.60 -13.70 -8.62
CA PHE A 89 5.75 -14.59 -8.48
C PHE A 89 5.37 -16.04 -8.11
N VAL A 90 4.24 -16.25 -7.42
CA VAL A 90 3.73 -17.58 -7.08
C VAL A 90 3.02 -18.23 -8.27
N ALA A 91 2.31 -17.41 -9.07
CA ALA A 91 1.56 -17.89 -10.22
C ALA A 91 2.45 -18.14 -11.44
N TYR A 92 3.59 -17.44 -11.54
CA TYR A 92 4.53 -17.49 -12.67
C TYR A 92 5.99 -17.59 -12.20
N PRO A 93 6.36 -18.67 -11.47
CA PRO A 93 7.67 -18.78 -10.80
C PRO A 93 8.86 -18.83 -11.77
N ASN A 94 8.63 -19.28 -13.02
CA ASN A 94 9.68 -19.33 -14.04
C ASN A 94 9.90 -18.00 -14.77
N GLU A 95 9.05 -17.01 -14.54
CA GLU A 95 9.05 -15.77 -15.31
C GLU A 95 9.20 -14.52 -14.42
N ILE A 96 8.82 -14.62 -13.14
CA ILE A 96 8.85 -13.52 -12.18
C ILE A 96 9.59 -13.97 -10.93
N ASN A 97 10.80 -13.45 -10.74
CA ASN A 97 11.57 -13.67 -9.52
C ASN A 97 11.17 -12.63 -8.45
N PRO A 98 10.76 -13.04 -7.24
CA PRO A 98 10.38 -12.09 -6.21
C PRO A 98 11.57 -11.25 -5.76
N ILE A 99 11.36 -9.92 -5.65
CA ILE A 99 12.35 -8.98 -5.15
C ILE A 99 11.98 -8.56 -3.73
N GLY A 100 12.92 -8.67 -2.78
CA GLY A 100 12.71 -8.32 -1.38
C GLY A 100 11.94 -9.38 -0.60
N HIS A 101 11.22 -8.93 0.45
CA HIS A 101 10.49 -9.83 1.34
C HIS A 101 9.26 -10.45 0.67
N GLN A 102 9.16 -11.77 0.76
CA GLN A 102 8.05 -12.53 0.21
C GLN A 102 6.93 -12.70 1.26
N PHE A 103 5.68 -12.54 0.81
CA PHE A 103 4.49 -12.75 1.62
C PHE A 103 3.74 -13.99 1.16
N SER A 104 3.23 -14.78 2.10
CA SER A 104 2.49 -16.03 1.82
C SER A 104 0.99 -15.84 1.61
N ASP A 105 0.45 -14.68 2.01
CA ASP A 105 -0.97 -14.33 1.89
C ASP A 105 -1.39 -13.99 0.44
N GLY A 106 -2.69 -13.82 0.22
CA GLY A 106 -3.24 -13.43 -1.08
C GLY A 106 -2.71 -12.09 -1.60
N SER A 107 -2.74 -11.91 -2.93
CA SER A 107 -2.25 -10.67 -3.55
C SER A 107 -3.22 -9.49 -3.42
N MET A 108 -4.52 -9.72 -3.28
CA MET A 108 -5.54 -8.67 -3.33
C MET A 108 -6.18 -8.42 -1.95
N PRO A 109 -6.33 -7.16 -1.56
CA PRO A 109 -5.76 -5.94 -2.12
C PRO A 109 -4.29 -5.72 -1.69
N SER A 110 -3.60 -4.72 -2.28
CA SER A 110 -2.27 -4.33 -1.83
C SER A 110 -2.34 -3.50 -0.53
N SER A 111 -2.00 -4.10 0.62
CA SER A 111 -2.02 -3.44 1.93
C SER A 111 -1.05 -2.28 2.03
N HIS A 112 0.12 -2.38 1.38
CA HIS A 112 1.10 -1.29 1.32
C HIS A 112 0.49 -0.03 0.67
N ILE A 113 -0.24 -0.21 -0.42
CA ILE A 113 -0.92 0.90 -1.11
C ILE A 113 -2.10 1.40 -0.30
N ALA A 114 -2.93 0.51 0.25
CA ALA A 114 -4.09 0.91 1.04
C ALA A 114 -3.67 1.77 2.25
N SER A 115 -2.66 1.33 3.02
CA SER A 115 -2.14 2.09 4.15
C SER A 115 -1.47 3.41 3.71
N THR A 116 -0.69 3.39 2.63
CA THR A 116 -0.01 4.59 2.12
C THR A 116 -1.01 5.64 1.68
N VAL A 117 -1.98 5.29 0.84
CA VAL A 117 -2.98 6.24 0.32
C VAL A 117 -3.86 6.77 1.45
N ALA A 118 -4.27 5.93 2.40
CA ALA A 118 -5.04 6.36 3.55
C ALA A 118 -4.30 7.40 4.40
N MET A 119 -3.02 7.17 4.68
CA MET A 119 -2.17 8.13 5.39
C MET A 119 -1.98 9.43 4.61
N VAL A 120 -1.82 9.36 3.29
CA VAL A 120 -1.73 10.56 2.43
C VAL A 120 -3.02 11.37 2.51
N VAL A 121 -4.19 10.74 2.43
CA VAL A 121 -5.49 11.43 2.54
C VAL A 121 -5.64 12.11 3.91
N VAL A 122 -5.33 11.39 5.00
CA VAL A 122 -5.39 11.95 6.36
C VAL A 122 -4.44 13.12 6.53
N LEU A 123 -3.16 12.95 6.16
CA LEU A 123 -2.16 13.99 6.32
C LEU A 123 -2.44 15.22 5.46
N SER A 124 -2.85 15.02 4.19
CA SER A 124 -3.14 16.13 3.29
C SER A 124 -4.39 16.91 3.69
N SER A 125 -5.34 16.29 4.40
CA SER A 125 -6.52 16.99 4.93
C SER A 125 -6.18 17.97 6.07
N ILE A 126 -5.08 17.74 6.77
CA ILE A 126 -4.57 18.61 7.84
C ILE A 126 -3.44 19.50 7.32
N PHE A 127 -2.55 18.93 6.53
CA PHE A 127 -1.36 19.59 5.95
C PHE A 127 -1.39 19.50 4.42
N PRO A 128 -2.06 20.45 3.72
CA PRO A 128 -2.24 20.34 2.25
C PRO A 128 -0.93 20.21 1.45
N ILE A 129 0.18 20.73 1.99
CA ILE A 129 1.52 20.59 1.37
C ILE A 129 1.95 19.11 1.20
N MET A 130 1.40 18.20 2.01
CA MET A 130 1.70 16.76 1.93
C MET A 130 1.03 16.04 0.75
N LEU A 131 0.10 16.69 0.05
CA LEU A 131 -0.66 16.04 -1.03
C LEU A 131 0.26 15.62 -2.19
N ILE A 132 1.05 16.52 -2.72
CA ILE A 132 1.89 16.23 -3.90
C ILE A 132 2.98 15.20 -3.59
N PRO A 133 3.81 15.38 -2.53
CA PRO A 133 4.79 14.35 -2.17
C PRO A 133 4.15 13.01 -1.78
N GLY A 134 2.97 13.04 -1.16
CA GLY A 134 2.21 11.82 -0.82
C GLY A 134 1.72 11.06 -2.05
N ILE A 135 1.19 11.76 -3.06
CA ILE A 135 0.81 11.14 -4.35
C ILE A 135 2.04 10.53 -5.02
N ALA A 136 3.15 11.28 -5.11
CA ALA A 136 4.39 10.79 -5.70
C ALA A 136 4.90 9.53 -5.00
N PHE A 137 4.87 9.52 -3.66
CA PHE A 137 5.24 8.34 -2.87
C PHE A 137 4.28 7.17 -3.10
N SER A 138 2.96 7.42 -3.21
CA SER A 138 1.97 6.36 -3.49
C SER A 138 2.19 5.72 -4.86
N VAL A 139 2.52 6.52 -5.89
CA VAL A 139 2.87 6.02 -7.23
C VAL A 139 4.15 5.18 -7.18
N LEU A 140 5.20 5.69 -6.51
CA LEU A 140 6.46 4.96 -6.34
C LEU A 140 6.24 3.63 -5.58
N MET A 141 5.42 3.64 -4.53
CA MET A 141 5.04 2.43 -3.80
C MET A 141 4.32 1.45 -4.72
N GLY A 142 3.31 1.89 -5.48
CA GLY A 142 2.57 1.03 -6.42
C GLY A 142 3.49 0.41 -7.48
N PHE A 143 4.35 1.21 -8.09
CA PHE A 143 5.37 0.74 -9.00
C PHE A 143 6.27 -0.32 -8.36
N SER A 144 6.79 -0.04 -7.15
CA SER A 144 7.64 -0.98 -6.43
C SER A 144 6.95 -2.32 -6.14
N ARG A 145 5.65 -2.29 -5.81
CA ARG A 145 4.89 -3.53 -5.55
C ARG A 145 4.71 -4.40 -6.80
N ILE A 146 4.51 -3.77 -7.97
CA ILE A 146 4.41 -4.47 -9.26
C ILE A 146 5.79 -4.96 -9.70
N HIS A 147 6.81 -4.09 -9.65
CA HIS A 147 8.19 -4.42 -10.02
C HIS A 147 8.75 -5.59 -9.21
N ASN A 148 8.46 -5.64 -7.92
CA ASN A 148 8.90 -6.72 -7.03
C ASN A 148 8.13 -8.05 -7.25
N GLY A 149 7.20 -8.12 -8.20
CA GLY A 149 6.42 -9.31 -8.50
C GLY A 149 5.37 -9.66 -7.43
N MET A 150 5.06 -8.73 -6.53
CA MET A 150 4.17 -8.98 -5.37
C MET A 150 2.69 -8.79 -5.69
N HIS A 151 2.36 -7.87 -6.60
CA HIS A 151 0.97 -7.49 -6.90
C HIS A 151 0.73 -7.28 -8.39
N TYR A 152 -0.51 -7.51 -8.81
CA TYR A 152 -1.02 -7.10 -10.11
C TYR A 152 -1.47 -5.62 -10.07
N PRO A 153 -1.59 -4.94 -11.24
CA PRO A 153 -2.14 -3.59 -11.30
C PRO A 153 -3.49 -3.43 -10.60
N SER A 154 -4.41 -4.39 -10.77
CA SER A 154 -5.71 -4.36 -10.11
C SER A 154 -5.64 -4.47 -8.58
N ASP A 155 -4.64 -5.18 -8.02
CA ASP A 155 -4.43 -5.23 -6.57
C ASP A 155 -4.01 -3.85 -6.02
N VAL A 156 -3.15 -3.15 -6.80
CA VAL A 156 -2.67 -1.79 -6.49
C VAL A 156 -3.81 -0.79 -6.57
N ILE A 157 -4.61 -0.84 -7.65
CA ILE A 157 -5.78 0.03 -7.81
C ILE A 157 -6.80 -0.19 -6.69
N MET A 158 -7.13 -1.45 -6.39
CA MET A 158 -8.06 -1.77 -5.29
C MET A 158 -7.50 -1.27 -3.95
N GLY A 159 -6.21 -1.45 -3.68
CA GLY A 159 -5.56 -0.91 -2.50
C GLY A 159 -5.68 0.61 -2.42
N ALA A 160 -5.47 1.32 -3.53
CA ALA A 160 -5.60 2.78 -3.58
C ALA A 160 -7.05 3.24 -3.32
N VAL A 161 -8.04 2.58 -3.93
CA VAL A 161 -9.46 2.87 -3.71
C VAL A 161 -9.86 2.67 -2.26
N LEU A 162 -9.48 1.53 -1.67
CA LEU A 162 -9.75 1.25 -0.25
C LEU A 162 -9.05 2.26 0.66
N GLY A 163 -7.78 2.55 0.41
CA GLY A 163 -7.02 3.53 1.20
C GLY A 163 -7.65 4.92 1.14
N ALA A 164 -8.05 5.38 -0.06
CA ALA A 164 -8.76 6.65 -0.21
C ALA A 164 -10.10 6.64 0.56
N ALA A 165 -10.86 5.55 0.47
CA ALA A 165 -12.11 5.40 1.20
C ALA A 165 -11.89 5.47 2.73
N TYR A 166 -10.87 4.78 3.27
CA TYR A 166 -10.56 4.84 4.71
C TYR A 166 -10.21 6.25 5.17
N GLY A 167 -9.35 6.95 4.40
CA GLY A 167 -8.99 8.33 4.69
C GLY A 167 -10.19 9.26 4.66
N LEU A 168 -11.04 9.17 3.61
CA LEU A 168 -12.26 9.99 3.49
C LEU A 168 -13.25 9.69 4.63
N VAL A 169 -13.51 8.42 4.95
CA VAL A 169 -14.38 8.04 6.08
C VAL A 169 -13.87 8.68 7.38
N SER A 170 -12.56 8.67 7.63
CA SER A 170 -11.98 9.29 8.82
C SER A 170 -12.20 10.82 8.88
N ILE A 171 -12.21 11.48 7.71
CA ILE A 171 -12.46 12.92 7.58
C ILE A 171 -13.93 13.25 7.80
N PHE A 172 -14.85 12.42 7.28
CA PHE A 172 -16.30 12.65 7.41
C PHE A 172 -16.86 12.34 8.80
N ILE A 173 -16.19 11.47 9.57
CA ILE A 173 -16.60 11.14 10.94
C ILE A 173 -16.12 12.21 11.94
N LEU A 174 -15.01 12.89 11.67
CA LEU A 174 -14.35 13.87 12.53
C LEU A 174 -14.23 15.24 11.86
#